data_417a85e92f2774fdce3456f760affd67
#
_entry.id   417a85e92f2774fdce3456f760affd67
#
_cell.length_a   1.000
_cell.length_b   1.000
_cell.length_c   1.000
_cell.angle_alpha   90.00
_cell.angle_beta   90.00
_cell.angle_gamma   90.00
#
_symmetry.space_group_name_H-M   'P 1'
#
loop_
_entity.id
_entity.type
_entity.pdbx_description
1 polymer ?
#
loop_
_entity_poly.entity_id
_entity_poly.type
_entity_poly.pdbx_seq_one_letter_code
_entity_poly.pdbx_strand_id
1 'polypeptide(L)'
;FGHPEWIDFPREGNGWSHKYARRQWNLVDNKELCYHYLADFDAAMIHLLRKLKSISKVPVQEINANDSDQVLAFQRDDLFFFFNFSPTRSYTGYGFLVEQGSYEYVLNSDAIEFGGNGFNDDTVLHYTNFDPLYAPDDKGWLNLYLPARTACVLRKRKE
;
A
#
# COMPACT_ATOMS: atom_id res chain seq x y z
N PHE A 1 -9.64 1.14 -12.71
CA PHE A 1 -9.26 -0.25 -12.54
C PHE A 1 -8.11 -0.73 -13.46
N GLY A 2 -7.31 0.19 -13.99
CA GLY A 2 -6.09 -0.14 -14.74
C GLY A 2 -6.27 -0.58 -16.20
N HIS A 3 -7.47 -0.65 -16.73
CA HIS A 3 -7.72 -0.94 -18.14
C HIS A 3 -7.43 0.31 -19.00
N PRO A 4 -6.72 0.19 -20.14
CA PRO A 4 -6.45 1.31 -21.05
C PRO A 4 -7.71 1.63 -21.88
N GLU A 5 -8.73 2.18 -21.23
CA GLU A 5 -10.00 2.51 -21.87
C GLU A 5 -9.83 3.70 -22.81
N TRP A 6 -10.47 3.58 -23.96
CA TRP A 6 -10.80 4.74 -24.78
C TRP A 6 -12.20 5.23 -24.44
N ILE A 7 -12.32 6.47 -23.99
CA ILE A 7 -13.62 7.13 -23.76
C ILE A 7 -13.83 8.12 -24.90
N ASP A 8 -14.85 7.89 -25.73
CA ASP A 8 -15.24 8.78 -26.81
C ASP A 8 -16.68 9.24 -26.56
N PHE A 9 -16.82 10.54 -26.23
CA PHE A 9 -18.13 11.12 -25.98
C PHE A 9 -18.95 11.26 -27.28
N PRO A 10 -20.32 11.24 -27.19
CA PRO A 10 -21.18 11.45 -28.35
C PRO A 10 -20.83 12.74 -29.09
N ARG A 11 -20.58 12.64 -30.38
CA ARG A 11 -20.25 13.73 -31.29
C ARG A 11 -20.64 13.35 -32.72
N GLU A 12 -20.69 14.33 -33.64
CA GLU A 12 -21.08 14.10 -35.02
C GLU A 12 -20.24 12.99 -35.69
N GLY A 13 -18.92 13.00 -35.50
CA GLY A 13 -18.00 12.06 -36.12
C GLY A 13 -18.15 10.61 -35.68
N ASN A 14 -18.89 10.32 -34.61
CA ASN A 14 -19.22 8.96 -34.16
C ASN A 14 -20.74 8.67 -34.16
N GLY A 15 -21.51 9.48 -34.90
CA GLY A 15 -22.96 9.35 -35.01
C GLY A 15 -23.70 9.51 -33.68
N TRP A 16 -23.18 10.36 -32.81
CA TRP A 16 -23.74 10.61 -31.45
C TRP A 16 -23.84 9.34 -30.60
N SER A 17 -22.92 8.40 -30.80
CA SER A 17 -22.91 7.12 -30.12
C SER A 17 -22.48 7.23 -28.66
N HIS A 18 -23.21 6.59 -27.76
CA HIS A 18 -22.85 6.44 -26.34
C HIS A 18 -22.02 5.17 -26.09
N LYS A 19 -21.71 4.37 -27.12
CA LYS A 19 -21.06 3.06 -26.96
C LYS A 19 -19.74 3.13 -26.16
N TYR A 20 -18.93 4.16 -26.41
CA TYR A 20 -17.63 4.35 -25.78
C TYR A 20 -17.65 5.45 -24.69
N ALA A 21 -18.81 5.96 -24.31
CA ALA A 21 -18.95 6.95 -23.26
C ALA A 21 -19.05 6.34 -21.85
N ARG A 22 -19.02 5.02 -21.75
CA ARG A 22 -19.15 4.28 -20.49
C ARG A 22 -17.88 3.52 -20.16
N ARG A 23 -17.54 3.46 -18.87
CA ARG A 23 -16.54 2.51 -18.38
C ARG A 23 -17.01 1.08 -18.55
N GLN A 24 -16.08 0.21 -18.92
CA GLN A 24 -16.35 -1.21 -19.16
C GLN A 24 -16.23 -2.01 -17.85
N TRP A 25 -17.16 -1.78 -16.91
CA TRP A 25 -17.14 -2.43 -15.60
C TRP A 25 -17.20 -3.96 -15.68
N ASN A 26 -17.79 -4.51 -16.73
CA ASN A 26 -17.79 -5.95 -17.00
C ASN A 26 -16.37 -6.56 -17.10
N LEU A 27 -15.35 -5.76 -17.41
CA LEU A 27 -13.97 -6.24 -17.43
C LEU A 27 -13.39 -6.39 -16.02
N VAL A 28 -13.83 -5.58 -15.07
CA VAL A 28 -13.47 -5.73 -13.65
C VAL A 28 -14.13 -6.97 -13.05
N ASP A 29 -15.39 -7.21 -13.42
CA ASP A 29 -16.17 -8.35 -12.90
C ASP A 29 -15.69 -9.70 -13.46
N ASN A 30 -14.97 -9.68 -14.59
CA ASN A 30 -14.43 -10.89 -15.21
C ASN A 30 -13.17 -11.36 -14.47
N LYS A 31 -13.28 -12.46 -13.71
CA LYS A 31 -12.20 -13.06 -12.92
C LYS A 31 -11.08 -13.72 -13.76
N GLU A 32 -11.27 -13.92 -15.05
CA GLU A 32 -10.24 -14.39 -15.97
C GLU A 32 -9.27 -13.27 -16.38
N LEU A 33 -9.61 -12.00 -16.06
CA LEU A 33 -8.79 -10.82 -16.36
C LEU A 33 -8.18 -10.26 -15.08
N CYS A 34 -7.01 -9.62 -15.19
CA CYS A 34 -6.28 -9.07 -14.04
C CYS A 34 -6.86 -7.75 -13.49
N TYR A 35 -7.90 -7.18 -14.10
CA TYR A 35 -8.40 -5.84 -13.72
C TYR A 35 -9.08 -5.81 -12.36
N HIS A 36 -9.61 -6.94 -11.90
CA HIS A 36 -10.22 -7.04 -10.57
C HIS A 36 -9.20 -6.82 -9.44
N TYR A 37 -7.92 -7.20 -9.63
CA TYR A 37 -6.90 -7.07 -8.58
C TYR A 37 -6.74 -5.62 -8.08
N LEU A 38 -6.65 -4.66 -9.00
CA LEU A 38 -6.56 -3.25 -8.63
C LEU A 38 -7.85 -2.75 -7.96
N ALA A 39 -9.01 -3.22 -8.42
CA ALA A 39 -10.30 -2.86 -7.82
C ALA A 39 -10.44 -3.44 -6.41
N ASP A 40 -10.02 -4.68 -6.20
CA ASP A 40 -10.04 -5.37 -4.91
C ASP A 40 -9.08 -4.67 -3.91
N PHE A 41 -7.87 -4.29 -4.36
CA PHE A 41 -6.91 -3.50 -3.55
C PHE A 41 -7.48 -2.13 -3.17
N ASP A 42 -8.07 -1.38 -4.11
CA ASP A 42 -8.68 -0.07 -3.87
C ASP A 42 -9.83 -0.19 -2.85
N ALA A 43 -10.67 -1.21 -2.99
CA ALA A 43 -11.74 -1.50 -2.04
C ALA A 43 -11.20 -1.80 -0.64
N ALA A 44 -10.14 -2.61 -0.52
CA ALA A 44 -9.49 -2.92 0.75
C ALA A 44 -8.89 -1.67 1.41
N MET A 45 -8.20 -0.83 0.63
CA MET A 45 -7.65 0.45 1.08
C MET A 45 -8.75 1.38 1.60
N ILE A 46 -9.83 1.57 0.85
CA ILE A 46 -10.97 2.41 1.25
C ILE A 46 -11.61 1.85 2.53
N HIS A 47 -11.76 0.53 2.63
CA HIS A 47 -12.32 -0.13 3.82
C HIS A 47 -11.46 0.10 5.06
N LEU A 48 -10.14 -0.02 4.93
CA LEU A 48 -9.19 0.28 5.99
C LEU A 48 -9.34 1.73 6.46
N LEU A 49 -9.34 2.70 5.53
CA LEU A 49 -9.44 4.11 5.86
C LEU A 49 -10.79 4.51 6.48
N ARG A 50 -11.88 3.87 6.06
CA ARG A 50 -13.22 4.11 6.64
C ARG A 50 -13.34 3.69 8.10
N LYS A 51 -12.61 2.64 8.52
CA LYS A 51 -12.55 2.21 9.92
C LYS A 51 -11.85 3.24 10.81
N LEU A 52 -11.02 4.09 10.23
CA LEU A 52 -10.21 5.11 10.90
C LEU A 52 -10.89 6.48 10.79
N LYS A 53 -11.99 6.67 11.48
CA LYS A 53 -12.79 7.91 11.42
C LYS A 53 -11.98 9.18 11.74
N SER A 54 -10.89 9.04 12.46
CA SER A 54 -10.02 10.14 12.89
C SER A 54 -8.85 10.40 11.95
N ILE A 55 -8.54 9.52 11.01
CA ILE A 55 -7.31 9.59 10.21
C ILE A 55 -7.14 10.91 9.47
N SER A 56 -8.23 11.52 8.99
CA SER A 56 -8.18 12.81 8.29
C SER A 56 -7.81 13.99 9.20
N LYS A 57 -7.94 13.83 10.51
CA LYS A 57 -7.68 14.88 11.52
C LYS A 57 -6.28 14.77 12.14
N VAL A 58 -5.61 13.63 11.96
CA VAL A 58 -4.28 13.39 12.49
C VAL A 58 -3.24 13.79 11.45
N PRO A 59 -2.24 14.62 11.81
CA PRO A 59 -1.17 14.99 10.87
C PRO A 59 -0.34 13.76 10.50
N VAL A 60 0.23 13.80 9.30
CA VAL A 60 1.22 12.82 8.87
C VAL A 60 2.55 13.09 9.56
N GLN A 61 3.19 12.05 10.09
CA GLN A 61 4.54 12.10 10.66
C GLN A 61 5.47 11.31 9.74
N GLU A 62 6.45 11.99 9.16
CA GLU A 62 7.47 11.35 8.35
C GLU A 62 8.35 10.45 9.22
N ILE A 63 8.61 9.24 8.75
CA ILE A 63 9.54 8.28 9.35
C ILE A 63 10.82 8.23 8.52
N ASN A 64 10.68 8.18 7.19
CA ASN A 64 11.78 8.12 6.25
C ASN A 64 11.36 8.65 4.88
N ALA A 65 12.21 9.45 4.27
CA ALA A 65 12.08 9.86 2.86
C ALA A 65 13.46 9.75 2.22
N ASN A 66 13.70 8.68 1.48
CA ASN A 66 14.99 8.40 0.84
C ASN A 66 14.84 8.35 -0.68
N ASP A 67 15.20 9.44 -1.34
CA ASP A 67 15.10 9.58 -2.80
C ASP A 67 16.04 8.61 -3.54
N SER A 68 17.22 8.34 -3.00
CA SER A 68 18.21 7.45 -3.61
C SER A 68 17.72 6.00 -3.65
N ASP A 69 17.03 5.57 -2.60
CA ASP A 69 16.44 4.25 -2.50
C ASP A 69 15.01 4.22 -3.04
N GLN A 70 14.42 5.37 -3.28
CA GLN A 70 13.01 5.53 -3.67
C GLN A 70 12.06 4.91 -2.64
N VAL A 71 12.39 5.08 -1.35
CA VAL A 71 11.63 4.56 -0.21
C VAL A 71 11.03 5.71 0.57
N LEU A 72 9.72 5.63 0.82
CA LEU A 72 8.98 6.56 1.67
C LEU A 72 8.30 5.78 2.79
N ALA A 73 8.40 6.31 4.00
CA ALA A 73 7.64 5.81 5.14
C ALA A 73 7.10 6.94 5.99
N PHE A 74 5.86 6.80 6.43
CA PHE A 74 5.23 7.74 7.34
C PHE A 74 4.22 7.06 8.26
N GLN A 75 3.97 7.69 9.38
CA GLN A 75 2.93 7.30 10.32
C GLN A 75 1.74 8.26 10.23
N ARG A 76 0.55 7.72 10.34
CA ARG A 76 -0.66 8.50 10.54
C ARG A 76 -1.62 7.74 11.45
N ASP A 77 -1.89 8.30 12.64
CA ASP A 77 -2.60 7.62 13.70
C ASP A 77 -1.85 6.33 14.14
N ASP A 78 -2.53 5.19 14.24
CA ASP A 78 -1.95 3.89 14.56
C ASP A 78 -1.44 3.11 13.34
N LEU A 79 -1.44 3.74 12.16
CA LEU A 79 -0.99 3.13 10.92
C LEU A 79 0.38 3.64 10.47
N PHE A 80 1.18 2.71 10.01
CA PHE A 80 2.53 2.90 9.48
C PHE A 80 2.54 2.49 8.02
N PHE A 81 2.83 3.44 7.14
CA PHE A 81 2.80 3.28 5.69
C PHE A 81 4.23 3.19 5.16
N PHE A 82 4.51 2.18 4.35
CA PHE A 82 5.81 1.95 3.75
C PHE A 82 5.66 1.73 2.26
N PHE A 83 6.48 2.44 1.48
CA PHE A 83 6.46 2.39 0.02
C PHE A 83 7.85 2.16 -0.52
N ASN A 84 7.98 1.23 -1.45
CA ASN A 84 9.13 1.10 -2.31
C ASN A 84 8.74 1.44 -3.74
N PHE A 85 9.10 2.61 -4.20
CA PHE A 85 8.82 3.08 -5.56
C PHE A 85 9.86 2.64 -6.58
N SER A 86 10.95 1.99 -6.14
CA SER A 86 11.96 1.50 -7.07
C SER A 86 11.35 0.47 -8.04
N PRO A 87 11.55 0.65 -9.35
CA PRO A 87 11.00 -0.28 -10.33
C PRO A 87 11.67 -1.66 -10.33
N THR A 88 12.89 -1.78 -9.76
CA THR A 88 13.71 -2.98 -9.89
C THR A 88 14.40 -3.43 -8.61
N ARG A 89 14.51 -2.55 -7.59
CA ARG A 89 15.29 -2.86 -6.37
C ARG A 89 14.34 -3.26 -5.25
N SER A 90 14.53 -4.48 -4.75
CA SER A 90 13.94 -4.96 -3.51
C SER A 90 14.95 -4.81 -2.38
N TYR A 91 14.48 -4.52 -1.17
CA TYR A 91 15.34 -4.31 -0.01
C TYR A 91 15.05 -5.36 1.04
N THR A 92 16.09 -6.09 1.45
CA THR A 92 16.01 -7.06 2.53
C THR A 92 16.39 -6.40 3.85
N GLY A 93 15.49 -6.41 4.83
CA GLY A 93 15.78 -5.85 6.15
C GLY A 93 15.95 -4.33 6.17
N TYR A 94 15.15 -3.59 5.40
CA TYR A 94 15.18 -2.13 5.42
C TYR A 94 14.67 -1.62 6.77
N GLY A 95 15.52 -0.90 7.51
CA GLY A 95 15.26 -0.46 8.87
C GLY A 95 14.52 0.86 8.96
N PHE A 96 13.47 0.89 9.78
CA PHE A 96 12.72 2.10 10.12
C PHE A 96 12.71 2.32 11.62
N LEU A 97 13.00 3.54 12.07
CA LEU A 97 12.99 3.89 13.48
C LEU A 97 11.56 4.26 13.90
N VAL A 98 10.90 3.35 14.61
CA VAL A 98 9.51 3.48 15.04
C VAL A 98 9.38 3.22 16.54
N GLU A 99 8.20 3.41 17.13
CA GLU A 99 7.94 3.03 18.51
C GLU A 99 8.21 1.55 18.76
N GLN A 100 8.76 1.20 19.93
CA GLN A 100 8.97 -0.21 20.28
C GLN A 100 7.65 -0.98 20.35
N GLY A 101 7.67 -2.22 19.85
CA GLY A 101 6.51 -3.10 19.91
C GLY A 101 6.46 -4.13 18.80
N SER A 102 5.28 -4.72 18.66
CA SER A 102 4.97 -5.67 17.58
C SER A 102 4.00 -5.04 16.58
N TYR A 103 4.20 -5.40 15.31
CA TYR A 103 3.50 -4.82 14.16
C TYR A 103 2.91 -5.94 13.31
N GLU A 104 1.70 -5.74 12.81
CA GLU A 104 1.02 -6.66 11.91
C GLU A 104 0.65 -5.96 10.59
N TYR A 105 0.68 -6.70 9.50
CA TYR A 105 0.17 -6.19 8.23
C TYR A 105 -1.35 -5.99 8.32
N VAL A 106 -1.81 -4.85 7.81
CA VAL A 106 -3.24 -4.55 7.64
C VAL A 106 -3.61 -4.26 6.18
N LEU A 107 -2.61 -4.03 5.34
CA LEU A 107 -2.74 -3.97 3.89
C LEU A 107 -1.36 -4.21 3.25
N ASN A 108 -1.31 -5.04 2.22
CA ASN A 108 -0.08 -5.33 1.48
C ASN A 108 -0.39 -5.46 -0.02
N SER A 109 0.18 -4.58 -0.83
CA SER A 109 -0.03 -4.62 -2.28
C SER A 109 0.62 -5.81 -2.97
N ASP A 110 1.55 -6.51 -2.28
CA ASP A 110 2.20 -7.72 -2.78
C ASP A 110 1.42 -9.02 -2.46
N ALA A 111 0.29 -8.90 -1.75
CA ALA A 111 -0.53 -10.06 -1.44
C ALA A 111 -1.10 -10.70 -2.72
N ILE A 112 -1.17 -12.02 -2.72
CA ILE A 112 -1.67 -12.82 -3.88
C ILE A 112 -3.09 -12.41 -4.27
N GLU A 113 -3.92 -12.09 -3.29
CA GLU A 113 -5.31 -11.65 -3.53
C GLU A 113 -5.43 -10.36 -4.36
N PHE A 114 -4.36 -9.55 -4.38
CA PHE A 114 -4.28 -8.32 -5.18
C PHE A 114 -3.40 -8.49 -6.43
N GLY A 115 -3.08 -9.73 -6.82
CA GLY A 115 -2.24 -10.03 -7.97
C GLY A 115 -0.74 -9.80 -7.73
N GLY A 116 -0.33 -9.66 -6.48
CA GLY A 116 1.07 -9.60 -6.07
C GLY A 116 1.77 -10.96 -6.13
N ASN A 117 3.04 -10.97 -5.74
CA ASN A 117 3.87 -12.17 -5.76
C ASN A 117 3.85 -12.95 -4.44
N GLY A 118 3.32 -12.36 -3.36
CA GLY A 118 3.27 -12.96 -2.04
C GLY A 118 4.64 -13.16 -1.40
N PHE A 119 5.59 -12.26 -1.65
CA PHE A 119 6.92 -12.32 -1.04
C PHE A 119 6.91 -12.01 0.46
N ASN A 120 5.91 -11.26 0.91
CA ASN A 120 5.67 -11.00 2.33
C ASN A 120 4.55 -11.91 2.84
N ASP A 121 4.79 -12.57 3.95
CA ASP A 121 3.76 -13.33 4.66
C ASP A 121 3.01 -12.39 5.62
N ASP A 122 1.76 -12.09 5.28
CA ASP A 122 0.91 -11.16 6.03
C ASP A 122 0.49 -11.70 7.41
N THR A 123 0.74 -12.97 7.70
CA THR A 123 0.44 -13.60 8.99
C THR A 123 1.56 -13.43 10.02
N VAL A 124 2.74 -13.02 9.58
CA VAL A 124 3.92 -12.85 10.43
C VAL A 124 3.87 -11.54 11.19
N LEU A 125 4.17 -11.58 12.47
CA LEU A 125 4.36 -10.40 13.30
C LEU A 125 5.80 -9.90 13.17
N HIS A 126 5.94 -8.60 13.00
CA HIS A 126 7.21 -7.91 12.97
C HIS A 126 7.48 -7.28 14.34
N TYR A 127 8.65 -7.51 14.88
CA TYR A 127 9.08 -6.94 16.15
C TYR A 127 10.17 -5.91 15.93
N THR A 128 10.16 -4.84 16.69
CA THR A 128 11.25 -3.89 16.69
C THR A 128 12.45 -4.45 17.44
N ASN A 129 13.67 -4.16 16.93
CA ASN A 129 14.93 -4.45 17.61
C ASN A 129 15.40 -3.17 18.31
N PHE A 130 15.65 -3.25 19.59
CA PHE A 130 16.20 -2.13 20.35
C PHE A 130 17.73 -2.10 20.21
N ASP A 131 18.25 -0.93 19.87
CA ASP A 131 19.69 -0.65 19.84
C ASP A 131 19.97 0.55 20.75
N PRO A 132 20.54 0.34 21.93
CA PRO A 132 20.75 1.42 22.90
C PRO A 132 21.77 2.47 22.44
N LEU A 133 22.55 2.19 21.39
CA LEU A 133 23.54 3.14 20.86
C LEU A 133 22.95 4.07 19.80
N TYR A 134 21.86 3.64 19.11
CA TYR A 134 21.35 4.35 17.93
C TYR A 134 19.86 4.60 17.95
N ALA A 135 19.16 4.19 19.00
CA ALA A 135 17.72 4.43 19.14
C ALA A 135 17.40 5.12 20.48
N PRO A 136 16.48 6.08 20.51
CA PRO A 136 15.90 6.58 21.75
C PRO A 136 15.23 5.45 22.54
N ASP A 137 15.06 5.62 23.87
CA ASP A 137 14.58 4.57 24.76
C ASP A 137 13.17 4.05 24.42
N ASP A 138 12.33 4.86 23.76
CA ASP A 138 10.97 4.52 23.35
C ASP A 138 10.87 3.98 21.91
N LYS A 139 12.01 3.95 21.16
CA LYS A 139 12.04 3.55 19.77
C LYS A 139 12.90 2.30 19.54
N GLY A 140 12.62 1.65 18.43
CA GLY A 140 13.39 0.50 17.94
C GLY A 140 13.37 0.42 16.41
N TRP A 141 14.25 -0.39 15.87
CA TRP A 141 14.37 -0.62 14.45
C TRP A 141 13.39 -1.70 13.99
N LEU A 142 12.40 -1.30 13.20
CA LEU A 142 11.52 -2.21 12.48
C LEU A 142 12.16 -2.54 11.12
N ASN A 143 12.60 -3.78 10.95
CA ASN A 143 13.23 -4.24 9.74
C ASN A 143 12.21 -4.97 8.86
N LEU A 144 11.98 -4.45 7.64
CA LEU A 144 11.01 -4.99 6.70
C LEU A 144 11.70 -5.43 5.41
N TYR A 145 11.13 -6.48 4.79
CA TYR A 145 11.39 -6.75 3.39
C TYR A 145 10.47 -5.88 2.54
N LEU A 146 11.06 -5.09 1.64
CA LEU A 146 10.34 -4.19 0.74
C LEU A 146 10.56 -4.63 -0.72
N PRO A 147 9.67 -5.44 -1.28
CA PRO A 147 9.72 -5.77 -2.69
C PRO A 147 9.63 -4.52 -3.57
N ALA A 148 10.23 -4.58 -4.77
CA ALA A 148 10.15 -3.48 -5.73
C ALA A 148 8.70 -3.17 -6.11
N ARG A 149 8.33 -1.90 -6.23
CA ARG A 149 6.99 -1.42 -6.64
C ARG A 149 5.87 -1.89 -5.72
N THR A 150 6.14 -1.94 -4.41
CA THR A 150 5.14 -2.35 -3.43
C THR A 150 4.85 -1.27 -2.40
N ALA A 151 3.68 -1.38 -1.81
CA ALA A 151 3.26 -0.60 -0.67
C ALA A 151 2.67 -1.54 0.38
N CYS A 152 2.99 -1.28 1.65
CA CYS A 152 2.37 -1.99 2.74
C CYS A 152 2.00 -1.04 3.89
N VAL A 153 1.00 -1.43 4.64
CA VAL A 153 0.54 -0.72 5.83
C VAL A 153 0.56 -1.69 6.99
N LEU A 154 1.26 -1.30 8.04
CA LEU A 154 1.30 -2.04 9.28
C LEU A 154 0.57 -1.27 10.39
N ARG A 155 0.08 -1.99 11.36
CA ARG A 155 -0.47 -1.46 12.61
C ARG A 155 0.33 -1.98 13.79
N LYS A 156 0.64 -1.08 14.74
CA LYS A 156 1.18 -1.48 16.03
C LYS A 156 0.11 -2.21 16.83
N ARG A 157 0.41 -3.40 17.32
CA ARG A 157 -0.50 -4.13 18.23
C ARG A 157 -0.52 -3.46 19.59
N LYS A 158 -1.71 -3.36 20.15
CA LYS A 158 -1.90 -2.95 21.55
C LYS A 158 -1.67 -4.19 22.40
N GLU A 159 -0.74 -4.11 23.32
CA GLU A 159 -0.55 -5.11 24.36
C GLU A 159 -1.73 -5.15 25.32
#